data_e31bba0e0c193a751c8fb86b6fbc3fb1
#
_entry.id   e31bba0e0c193a751c8fb86b6fbc3fb1
#
_cell.length_a   1.000
_cell.length_b   1.000
_cell.length_c   1.000
_cell.angle_alpha   90.00
_cell.angle_beta   90.00
_cell.angle_gamma   90.00
#
_symmetry.space_group_name_H-M   'P 1'
#
loop_
_entity.id
_entity.type
_entity.pdbx_description
1 polymer ?
#
loop_
_entity_poly.entity_id
_entity_poly.type
_entity_poly.pdbx_seq_one_letter_code
_entity_poly.pdbx_strand_id
1 'polypeptide(L)'
;MLVRTCEVGPWPMNAYALVCPQTGVSALVDPGADPEHLLALLQGTQPVALILTHTHRDHIGALEEMRALLHVPLYAHPGPHANDLHLELDAHLHHDATLNIGEGQVRIYATPGHCADQVSLAVVGGEAILVGDTLFAGGPGRTWSARDFQTSLATLRTVVLPWPDTAHCYPGHGPSFRLGEVRPLIEQFLARQHPADFYGHAEW
;
A
#
# COMPACT_ATOMS: atom_id res chain seq x y z
N MET A 1 6.07 13.59 7.86
CA MET A 1 6.69 12.50 7.05
C MET A 1 6.79 12.97 5.60
N LEU A 2 7.93 12.74 4.96
CA LEU A 2 8.11 12.90 3.52
C LEU A 2 7.86 11.56 2.84
N VAL A 3 7.19 11.58 1.68
CA VAL A 3 7.04 10.41 0.81
C VAL A 3 7.95 10.61 -0.39
N ARG A 4 8.91 9.72 -0.57
CA ARG A 4 9.69 9.61 -1.80
C ARG A 4 9.14 8.46 -2.62
N THR A 5 9.15 8.58 -3.94
CA THR A 5 8.61 7.58 -4.86
C THR A 5 9.65 7.21 -5.90
N CYS A 6 9.69 5.94 -6.26
CA CYS A 6 10.50 5.40 -7.33
C CYS A 6 9.68 4.35 -8.07
N GLU A 7 9.57 4.47 -9.39
CA GLU A 7 8.94 3.46 -10.23
C GLU A 7 9.97 2.37 -10.54
N VAL A 8 9.59 1.10 -10.34
CA VAL A 8 10.45 -0.07 -10.50
C VAL A 8 9.76 -1.19 -11.27
N GLY A 9 10.59 -2.06 -11.87
CA GLY A 9 10.15 -3.27 -12.54
C GLY A 9 9.56 -3.08 -13.94
N PRO A 10 9.33 -4.18 -14.66
CA PRO A 10 8.82 -4.15 -16.03
C PRO A 10 7.31 -3.79 -16.10
N TRP A 11 6.58 -3.96 -15.00
CA TRP A 11 5.23 -3.46 -14.80
C TRP A 11 5.33 -2.31 -13.82
N PRO A 12 5.41 -1.05 -14.33
CA PRO A 12 5.73 0.10 -13.51
C PRO A 12 4.99 0.08 -12.17
N MET A 13 5.71 -0.26 -11.09
CA MET A 13 5.22 -0.32 -9.73
C MET A 13 5.90 0.75 -8.88
N ASN A 14 5.15 1.43 -8.05
CA ASN A 14 5.65 2.49 -7.18
C ASN A 14 6.16 1.92 -5.85
N ALA A 15 7.48 1.86 -5.69
CA ALA A 15 8.10 1.70 -4.39
C ALA A 15 8.20 3.06 -3.67
N TYR A 16 8.09 3.04 -2.34
CA TYR A 16 8.08 4.26 -1.56
C TYR A 16 9.12 4.23 -0.43
N ALA A 17 9.68 5.41 -0.11
CA ALA A 17 10.36 5.62 1.15
C ALA A 17 9.59 6.64 2.00
N LEU A 18 9.18 6.21 3.19
CA LEU A 18 8.64 7.09 4.22
C LEU A 18 9.80 7.63 5.05
N VAL A 19 10.03 8.93 5.02
CA VAL A 19 11.19 9.55 5.67
C VAL A 19 10.74 10.53 6.74
N CYS A 20 11.24 10.37 7.96
CA CYS A 20 11.10 11.34 9.03
C CYS A 20 12.04 12.52 8.79
N PRO A 21 11.56 13.73 8.50
CA PRO A 21 12.43 14.87 8.16
C PRO A 21 13.25 15.36 9.34
N GLN A 22 12.86 15.09 10.59
CA GLN A 22 13.56 15.53 11.79
C GLN A 22 14.78 14.65 12.08
N THR A 23 14.68 13.33 11.82
CA THR A 23 15.70 12.36 12.22
C THR A 23 16.45 11.74 11.04
N GLY A 24 15.90 11.85 9.82
CA GLY A 24 16.41 11.12 8.65
C GLY A 24 16.10 9.61 8.67
N VAL A 25 15.43 9.12 9.71
CA VAL A 25 14.98 7.71 9.79
C VAL A 25 13.94 7.44 8.70
N SER A 26 14.03 6.29 8.05
CA SER A 26 13.14 5.92 6.95
C SER A 26 12.65 4.47 7.01
N ALA A 27 11.58 4.19 6.28
CA ALA A 27 11.13 2.84 5.97
C ALA A 27 10.94 2.71 4.45
N LEU A 28 11.37 1.58 3.88
CA LEU A 28 11.13 1.22 2.49
C LEU A 28 9.83 0.42 2.41
N VAL A 29 8.94 0.83 1.50
CA VAL A 29 7.64 0.19 1.29
C VAL A 29 7.60 -0.41 -0.11
N ASP A 30 7.18 -1.66 -0.19
CA ASP A 30 7.01 -2.45 -1.41
C ASP A 30 8.28 -2.50 -2.28
N PRO A 31 9.32 -3.23 -1.89
CA PRO A 31 10.54 -3.39 -2.67
C PRO A 31 10.32 -4.35 -3.86
N GLY A 32 9.63 -3.87 -4.91
CA GLY A 32 9.14 -4.68 -6.00
C GLY A 32 10.21 -5.15 -6.98
N ALA A 33 11.17 -4.30 -7.31
CA ALA A 33 12.26 -4.59 -8.25
C ALA A 33 13.40 -3.57 -8.12
N ASP A 34 14.44 -3.70 -8.95
CA ASP A 34 15.51 -2.72 -9.16
C ASP A 34 16.19 -2.25 -7.86
N PRO A 35 16.89 -3.12 -7.12
CA PRO A 35 17.50 -2.79 -5.82
C PRO A 35 18.36 -1.53 -5.82
N GLU A 36 19.07 -1.26 -6.92
CA GLU A 36 19.89 -0.05 -7.06
C GLU A 36 19.04 1.23 -7.02
N HIS A 37 17.85 1.23 -7.66
CA HIS A 37 16.91 2.35 -7.61
C HIS A 37 16.34 2.51 -6.20
N LEU A 38 16.05 1.41 -5.51
CA LEU A 38 15.57 1.42 -4.12
C LEU A 38 16.63 1.97 -3.16
N LEU A 39 17.90 1.61 -3.34
CA LEU A 39 19.00 2.19 -2.57
C LEU A 39 19.17 3.69 -2.85
N ALA A 40 19.02 4.11 -4.11
CA ALA A 40 19.05 5.53 -4.47
C ALA A 40 17.88 6.29 -3.83
N LEU A 41 16.66 5.70 -3.77
CA LEU A 41 15.49 6.26 -3.09
C LEU A 41 15.75 6.52 -1.60
N LEU A 42 16.53 5.65 -0.95
CA LEU A 42 16.91 5.73 0.47
C LEU A 42 18.14 6.62 0.72
N GLN A 43 18.78 7.15 -0.33
CA GLN A 43 20.03 7.92 -0.16
C GLN A 43 19.86 9.09 0.82
N GLY A 44 20.82 9.19 1.76
CA GLY A 44 20.83 10.22 2.80
C GLY A 44 19.81 10.00 3.92
N THR A 45 19.26 8.79 4.05
CA THR A 45 18.37 8.39 5.13
C THR A 45 18.95 7.23 5.93
N GLN A 46 18.32 6.90 7.06
CA GLN A 46 18.61 5.72 7.87
C GLN A 46 17.42 4.76 7.81
N PRO A 47 17.45 3.74 6.94
CA PRO A 47 16.38 2.74 6.88
C PRO A 47 16.32 1.93 8.17
N VAL A 48 15.10 1.74 8.72
CA VAL A 48 14.86 0.97 9.95
C VAL A 48 13.81 -0.12 9.76
N ALA A 49 13.15 -0.16 8.60
CA ALA A 49 12.11 -1.15 8.32
C ALA A 49 11.92 -1.37 6.82
N LEU A 50 11.53 -2.59 6.46
CA LEU A 50 10.84 -2.95 5.24
C LEU A 50 9.37 -3.15 5.56
N ILE A 51 8.48 -2.59 4.76
CA ILE A 51 7.03 -2.68 4.95
C ILE A 51 6.40 -3.15 3.65
N LEU A 52 5.46 -4.09 3.72
CA LEU A 52 4.68 -4.51 2.57
C LEU A 52 3.23 -4.04 2.71
N THR A 53 2.69 -3.45 1.64
CA THR A 53 1.25 -3.20 1.55
C THR A 53 0.50 -4.50 1.30
N HIS A 54 1.06 -5.39 0.46
CA HIS A 54 0.57 -6.74 0.19
C HIS A 54 1.68 -7.58 -0.48
N THR A 55 1.39 -8.84 -0.78
CA THR A 55 2.43 -9.81 -1.19
C THR A 55 2.35 -10.26 -2.65
N HIS A 56 1.78 -9.48 -3.56
CA HIS A 56 1.94 -9.76 -4.99
C HIS A 56 3.39 -9.62 -5.42
N ARG A 57 3.77 -10.39 -6.43
CA ARG A 57 5.18 -10.57 -6.85
C ARG A 57 5.88 -9.28 -7.25
N ASP A 58 5.17 -8.37 -7.89
CA ASP A 58 5.67 -7.08 -8.32
C ASP A 58 5.93 -6.11 -7.17
N HIS A 59 5.32 -6.33 -5.98
CA HIS A 59 5.58 -5.58 -4.76
C HIS A 59 6.72 -6.15 -3.89
N ILE A 60 7.12 -7.41 -4.15
CA ILE A 60 8.10 -8.11 -3.30
C ILE A 60 9.29 -8.67 -4.08
N GLY A 61 9.41 -8.40 -5.39
CA GLY A 61 10.41 -9.05 -6.24
C GLY A 61 11.86 -8.81 -5.82
N ALA A 62 12.18 -7.67 -5.20
CA ALA A 62 13.50 -7.37 -4.63
C ALA A 62 13.57 -7.52 -3.10
N LEU A 63 12.52 -8.06 -2.45
CA LEU A 63 12.42 -8.12 -0.98
C LEU A 63 13.60 -8.83 -0.34
N GLU A 64 13.95 -10.03 -0.79
CA GLU A 64 15.04 -10.82 -0.22
C GLU A 64 16.39 -10.11 -0.34
N GLU A 65 16.65 -9.49 -1.50
CA GLU A 65 17.88 -8.73 -1.73
C GLU A 65 17.93 -7.49 -0.83
N MET A 66 16.83 -6.76 -0.69
CA MET A 66 16.76 -5.59 0.18
C MET A 66 16.87 -5.96 1.66
N ARG A 67 16.32 -7.10 2.10
CA ARG A 67 16.53 -7.63 3.45
C ARG A 67 18.01 -7.91 3.70
N ALA A 68 18.68 -8.55 2.74
CA ALA A 68 20.12 -8.87 2.85
C ALA A 68 21.00 -7.62 2.86
N LEU A 69 20.63 -6.55 2.16
CA LEU A 69 21.38 -5.30 2.07
C LEU A 69 21.16 -4.38 3.29
N LEU A 70 19.91 -4.27 3.75
CA LEU A 70 19.55 -3.29 4.77
C LEU A 70 19.63 -3.84 6.20
N HIS A 71 19.49 -5.15 6.39
CA HIS A 71 19.47 -5.81 7.71
C HIS A 71 18.45 -5.20 8.69
N VAL A 72 17.27 -4.87 8.19
CA VAL A 72 16.18 -4.28 8.97
C VAL A 72 14.97 -5.22 9.05
N PRO A 73 14.10 -5.06 10.07
CA PRO A 73 12.91 -5.90 10.22
C PRO A 73 11.91 -5.72 9.07
N LEU A 74 11.20 -6.82 8.75
CA LEU A 74 10.11 -6.87 7.80
C LEU A 74 8.76 -6.83 8.51
N TYR A 75 7.91 -5.90 8.09
CA TYR A 75 6.55 -5.69 8.55
C TYR A 75 5.56 -5.96 7.43
N ALA A 76 4.59 -6.83 7.64
CA ALA A 76 3.46 -7.08 6.74
C ALA A 76 2.24 -7.56 7.52
N HIS A 77 1.09 -7.66 6.83
CA HIS A 77 -0.08 -8.34 7.38
C HIS A 77 0.23 -9.83 7.62
N PRO A 78 -0.29 -10.47 8.70
CA PRO A 78 0.02 -11.88 9.01
C PRO A 78 -0.46 -12.90 7.97
N GLY A 79 -1.19 -12.46 6.96
CA GLY A 79 -1.71 -13.32 5.90
C GLY A 79 -3.23 -13.50 5.95
N PRO A 80 -3.80 -14.35 5.08
CA PRO A 80 -3.08 -15.18 4.11
C PRO A 80 -2.40 -14.36 3.02
N HIS A 81 -1.15 -14.72 2.69
CA HIS A 81 -0.36 -14.05 1.67
C HIS A 81 -0.75 -14.53 0.26
N ALA A 82 -0.48 -13.70 -0.76
CA ALA A 82 -0.74 -14.04 -2.14
C ALA A 82 0.00 -15.32 -2.56
N ASN A 83 -0.69 -16.17 -3.35
CA ASN A 83 -0.16 -17.44 -3.86
C ASN A 83 0.37 -18.40 -2.76
N ASP A 84 -0.24 -18.39 -1.58
CA ASP A 84 0.15 -19.21 -0.43
C ASP A 84 1.62 -19.02 -0.02
N LEU A 85 2.16 -17.81 -0.25
CA LEU A 85 3.53 -17.46 0.09
C LEU A 85 3.73 -17.50 1.61
N HIS A 86 4.79 -18.15 2.04
CA HIS A 86 5.23 -18.12 3.42
C HIS A 86 6.35 -17.09 3.58
N LEU A 87 6.07 -16.01 4.31
CA LEU A 87 7.06 -14.99 4.67
C LEU A 87 7.38 -15.08 6.15
N GLU A 88 8.67 -15.06 6.47
CA GLU A 88 9.12 -14.84 7.86
C GLU A 88 9.07 -13.34 8.16
N LEU A 89 8.07 -12.95 8.95
CA LEU A 89 7.84 -11.57 9.36
C LEU A 89 8.47 -11.32 10.74
N ASP A 90 9.10 -10.18 10.89
CA ASP A 90 9.61 -9.74 12.19
C ASP A 90 8.50 -9.09 13.03
N ALA A 91 7.49 -8.48 12.38
CA ALA A 91 6.30 -7.96 13.05
C ALA A 91 5.08 -7.93 12.12
N HIS A 92 3.90 -7.95 12.73
CA HIS A 92 2.62 -7.99 12.02
C HIS A 92 1.97 -6.60 11.98
N LEU A 93 1.45 -6.24 10.81
CA LEU A 93 0.62 -5.05 10.61
C LEU A 93 -0.85 -5.43 10.84
N HIS A 94 -1.47 -4.85 11.86
CA HIS A 94 -2.88 -5.04 12.16
C HIS A 94 -3.66 -3.75 11.95
N HIS A 95 -4.94 -3.89 11.63
CA HIS A 95 -5.85 -2.74 11.50
C HIS A 95 -5.82 -1.87 12.77
N ASP A 96 -5.79 -0.55 12.57
CA ASP A 96 -5.70 0.48 13.62
C ASP A 96 -4.40 0.51 14.43
N ALA A 97 -3.47 -0.42 14.20
CA ALA A 97 -2.14 -0.31 14.80
C ALA A 97 -1.37 0.90 14.24
N THR A 98 -0.36 1.32 14.99
CA THR A 98 0.56 2.39 14.57
C THR A 98 2.00 1.90 14.58
N LEU A 99 2.79 2.37 13.61
CA LEU A 99 4.21 2.10 13.51
C LEU A 99 4.99 3.42 13.52
N ASN A 100 6.02 3.50 14.37
CA ASN A 100 6.90 4.66 14.43
C ASN A 100 8.02 4.57 13.39
N ILE A 101 8.28 5.66 12.69
CA ILE A 101 9.41 5.83 11.77
C ILE A 101 10.13 7.13 12.18
N GLY A 102 11.19 7.00 12.98
CA GLY A 102 11.78 8.13 13.69
C GLY A 102 10.78 8.78 14.65
N GLU A 103 10.60 10.10 14.54
CA GLU A 103 9.58 10.85 15.29
C GLU A 103 8.21 10.86 14.59
N GLY A 104 8.15 10.36 13.33
CA GLY A 104 6.91 10.23 12.58
C GLY A 104 6.20 8.92 12.90
N GLN A 105 4.91 8.87 12.58
CA GLN A 105 4.07 7.70 12.81
C GLN A 105 3.16 7.43 11.61
N VAL A 106 2.94 6.17 11.28
CA VAL A 106 1.91 5.72 10.33
C VAL A 106 0.86 4.88 11.04
N ARG A 107 -0.40 5.06 10.65
CA ARG A 107 -1.52 4.22 11.07
C ARG A 107 -1.83 3.20 9.98
N ILE A 108 -2.06 1.98 10.39
CA ILE A 108 -2.32 0.85 9.50
C ILE A 108 -3.84 0.70 9.32
N TYR A 109 -4.29 0.60 8.06
CA TYR A 109 -5.64 0.21 7.73
C TYR A 109 -5.60 -1.12 6.98
N ALA A 110 -6.27 -2.16 7.48
CA ALA A 110 -6.53 -3.35 6.67
C ALA A 110 -7.51 -2.95 5.55
N THR A 111 -7.11 -3.17 4.31
CA THR A 111 -7.87 -2.78 3.11
C THR A 111 -8.00 -3.96 2.14
N PRO A 112 -8.50 -5.13 2.60
CA PRO A 112 -8.60 -6.32 1.77
C PRO A 112 -9.57 -6.13 0.60
N GLY A 113 -9.40 -6.97 -0.42
CA GLY A 113 -10.23 -7.01 -1.63
C GLY A 113 -9.39 -7.37 -2.86
N HIS A 114 -8.43 -6.52 -3.24
CA HIS A 114 -7.43 -6.87 -4.26
C HIS A 114 -6.57 -8.07 -3.81
N CYS A 115 -6.11 -8.03 -2.57
CA CYS A 115 -5.42 -9.12 -1.90
C CYS A 115 -5.92 -9.23 -0.46
N ALA A 116 -5.88 -10.44 0.12
CA ALA A 116 -6.40 -10.68 1.47
C ALA A 116 -5.54 -10.02 2.56
N ASP A 117 -4.23 -9.90 2.30
CA ASP A 117 -3.23 -9.27 3.18
C ASP A 117 -3.01 -7.78 2.93
N GLN A 118 -3.85 -7.15 2.09
CA GLN A 118 -3.72 -5.75 1.73
C GLN A 118 -3.89 -4.83 2.93
N VAL A 119 -2.92 -3.93 3.11
CA VAL A 119 -2.98 -2.81 4.07
C VAL A 119 -2.70 -1.49 3.38
N SER A 120 -3.23 -0.41 3.94
CA SER A 120 -2.88 0.97 3.60
C SER A 120 -2.19 1.64 4.78
N LEU A 121 -1.23 2.53 4.51
CA LEU A 121 -0.38 3.20 5.51
C LEU A 121 -0.66 4.69 5.51
N ALA A 122 -1.36 5.20 6.51
CA ALA A 122 -1.68 6.62 6.62
C ALA A 122 -0.69 7.35 7.53
N VAL A 123 -0.08 8.41 7.04
CA VAL A 123 0.80 9.28 7.83
C VAL A 123 -0.01 10.03 8.89
N VAL A 124 0.27 9.80 10.16
CA VAL A 124 -0.42 10.47 11.27
C VAL A 124 -0.07 11.96 11.27
N GLY A 125 -1.11 12.80 11.32
CA GLY A 125 -0.95 14.26 11.27
C GLY A 125 -0.58 14.82 9.89
N GLY A 126 -0.64 14.00 8.84
CA GLY A 126 -0.42 14.36 7.44
C GLY A 126 -1.58 13.95 6.54
N GLU A 127 -1.45 14.23 5.25
CA GLU A 127 -2.45 13.88 4.24
C GLU A 127 -2.09 12.61 3.44
N ALA A 128 -0.85 12.13 3.53
CA ALA A 128 -0.37 11.02 2.72
C ALA A 128 -0.91 9.66 3.21
N ILE A 129 -1.43 8.87 2.28
CA ILE A 129 -1.84 7.47 2.50
C ILE A 129 -1.25 6.63 1.36
N LEU A 130 -0.35 5.71 1.68
CA LEU A 130 0.10 4.69 0.74
C LEU A 130 -0.97 3.61 0.70
N VAL A 131 -1.63 3.48 -0.44
CA VAL A 131 -2.85 2.64 -0.55
C VAL A 131 -2.59 1.28 -1.18
N GLY A 132 -1.33 1.00 -1.61
CA GLY A 132 -1.02 -0.18 -2.40
C GLY A 132 -1.99 -0.31 -3.57
N ASP A 133 -2.54 -1.49 -3.77
CA ASP A 133 -3.49 -1.77 -4.85
C ASP A 133 -4.95 -1.77 -4.37
N THR A 134 -5.25 -1.08 -3.26
CA THR A 134 -6.63 -0.94 -2.77
C THR A 134 -7.48 -0.15 -3.77
N LEU A 135 -6.96 0.98 -4.25
CA LEU A 135 -7.64 1.85 -5.23
C LEU A 135 -6.62 2.69 -6.02
N PHE A 136 -7.05 3.07 -7.21
CA PHE A 136 -6.34 3.93 -8.16
C PHE A 136 -7.25 5.11 -8.54
N ALA A 137 -6.73 6.09 -9.26
CA ALA A 137 -7.53 7.21 -9.76
C ALA A 137 -8.70 6.74 -10.65
N GLY A 138 -8.56 5.63 -11.38
CA GLY A 138 -9.55 5.13 -12.33
C GLY A 138 -10.43 3.98 -11.84
N GLY A 139 -10.14 3.37 -10.68
CA GLY A 139 -10.91 2.20 -10.23
C GLY A 139 -10.32 1.54 -8.97
N PRO A 140 -11.00 0.55 -8.40
CA PRO A 140 -10.43 -0.30 -7.36
C PRO A 140 -9.40 -1.26 -7.94
N GLY A 141 -8.56 -1.82 -7.08
CA GLY A 141 -7.68 -2.91 -7.44
C GLY A 141 -8.43 -4.11 -8.06
N ARG A 142 -7.80 -4.76 -9.04
CA ARG A 142 -8.35 -5.97 -9.66
C ARG A 142 -8.65 -7.01 -8.58
N THR A 143 -9.74 -7.74 -8.75
CA THR A 143 -10.14 -8.84 -7.86
C THR A 143 -10.13 -10.18 -8.57
N TRP A 144 -9.95 -11.27 -7.82
CA TRP A 144 -9.71 -12.61 -8.37
C TRP A 144 -10.91 -13.55 -8.17
N SER A 145 -11.89 -13.14 -7.36
CA SER A 145 -13.14 -13.83 -7.14
C SER A 145 -14.27 -12.84 -6.85
N ALA A 146 -15.52 -13.29 -6.99
CA ALA A 146 -16.68 -12.50 -6.59
C ALA A 146 -16.66 -12.12 -5.10
N ARG A 147 -16.12 -12.99 -4.25
CA ARG A 147 -15.95 -12.72 -2.82
C ARG A 147 -14.96 -11.57 -2.60
N ASP A 148 -13.84 -11.56 -3.32
CA ASP A 148 -12.83 -10.49 -3.22
C ASP A 148 -13.41 -9.16 -3.68
N PHE A 149 -14.22 -9.18 -4.75
CA PHE A 149 -14.90 -7.98 -5.22
C PHE A 149 -15.88 -7.42 -4.16
N GLN A 150 -16.70 -8.27 -3.55
CA GLN A 150 -17.58 -7.84 -2.45
C GLN A 150 -16.79 -7.32 -1.25
N THR A 151 -15.63 -7.94 -0.95
CA THR A 151 -14.72 -7.45 0.08
C THR A 151 -14.15 -6.08 -0.28
N SER A 152 -13.75 -5.86 -1.55
CA SER A 152 -13.28 -4.56 -2.04
C SER A 152 -14.37 -3.49 -1.91
N LEU A 153 -15.63 -3.78 -2.28
CA LEU A 153 -16.74 -2.86 -2.08
C LEU A 153 -16.97 -2.50 -0.59
N ALA A 154 -16.84 -3.50 0.28
CA ALA A 154 -16.94 -3.27 1.74
C ALA A 154 -15.79 -2.38 2.24
N THR A 155 -14.55 -2.66 1.84
CA THR A 155 -13.35 -1.86 2.16
C THR A 155 -13.52 -0.41 1.71
N LEU A 156 -13.98 -0.17 0.48
CA LEU A 156 -14.23 1.18 -0.03
C LEU A 156 -15.24 1.92 0.85
N ARG A 157 -16.36 1.27 1.25
CA ARG A 157 -17.40 1.89 2.07
C ARG A 157 -16.94 2.17 3.49
N THR A 158 -16.27 1.21 4.13
CA THR A 158 -16.05 1.24 5.58
C THR A 158 -14.69 1.81 5.98
N VAL A 159 -13.71 1.77 5.08
CA VAL A 159 -12.35 2.24 5.36
C VAL A 159 -11.98 3.46 4.50
N VAL A 160 -12.18 3.39 3.18
CA VAL A 160 -11.71 4.45 2.26
C VAL A 160 -12.59 5.71 2.33
N LEU A 161 -13.91 5.57 2.23
CA LEU A 161 -14.81 6.74 2.28
C LEU A 161 -14.76 7.55 3.59
N PRO A 162 -14.46 6.98 4.77
CA PRO A 162 -14.17 7.74 5.99
C PRO A 162 -12.91 8.62 5.96
N TRP A 163 -11.96 8.39 5.04
CA TRP A 163 -10.78 9.25 4.93
C TRP A 163 -11.17 10.65 4.42
N PRO A 164 -10.43 11.72 4.81
CA PRO A 164 -10.76 13.07 4.40
C PRO A 164 -10.52 13.31 2.89
N ASP A 165 -11.21 14.28 2.29
CA ASP A 165 -11.02 14.67 0.89
C ASP A 165 -9.61 15.16 0.58
N THR A 166 -8.92 15.71 1.59
CA THR A 166 -7.52 16.15 1.47
C THR A 166 -6.53 15.00 1.44
N ALA A 167 -6.96 13.75 1.73
CA ALA A 167 -6.10 12.59 1.68
C ALA A 167 -5.45 12.45 0.29
N HIS A 168 -4.11 12.39 0.29
CA HIS A 168 -3.31 12.18 -0.91
C HIS A 168 -2.93 10.72 -0.98
N CYS A 169 -3.56 10.00 -1.89
CA CYS A 169 -3.38 8.57 -2.09
C CYS A 169 -2.18 8.28 -2.98
N TYR A 170 -1.32 7.38 -2.53
CA TYR A 170 -0.12 6.89 -3.22
C TYR A 170 -0.33 5.41 -3.55
N PRO A 171 -0.76 5.09 -4.79
CA PRO A 171 -1.09 3.72 -5.20
C PRO A 171 0.15 2.91 -5.59
N GLY A 172 0.02 1.58 -5.62
CA GLY A 172 1.08 0.69 -6.10
C GLY A 172 1.42 0.88 -7.57
N HIS A 173 0.48 1.36 -8.39
CA HIS A 173 0.70 1.65 -9.81
C HIS A 173 0.09 2.98 -10.22
N GLY A 174 0.76 3.65 -11.17
CA GLY A 174 0.29 4.90 -11.76
C GLY A 174 0.41 6.12 -10.83
N PRO A 175 -0.21 7.24 -11.19
CA PRO A 175 -0.03 8.50 -10.47
C PRO A 175 -0.75 8.53 -9.13
N SER A 176 -0.18 9.29 -8.18
CA SER A 176 -0.87 9.65 -6.95
C SER A 176 -2.01 10.64 -7.24
N PHE A 177 -3.02 10.66 -6.36
CA PHE A 177 -4.23 11.48 -6.54
C PHE A 177 -4.81 11.91 -5.19
N ARG A 178 -5.67 12.94 -5.20
CA ARG A 178 -6.45 13.32 -4.02
C ARG A 178 -7.75 12.55 -3.96
N LEU A 179 -8.08 12.01 -2.79
CA LEU A 179 -9.31 11.24 -2.60
C LEU A 179 -10.56 12.05 -2.95
N GLY A 180 -10.60 13.35 -2.60
CA GLY A 180 -11.73 14.21 -2.92
C GLY A 180 -12.01 14.35 -4.42
N GLU A 181 -11.01 14.19 -5.28
CA GLU A 181 -11.18 14.24 -6.74
C GLU A 181 -11.93 13.02 -7.28
N VAL A 182 -11.75 11.86 -6.66
CA VAL A 182 -12.34 10.58 -7.09
C VAL A 182 -13.52 10.12 -6.22
N ARG A 183 -13.70 10.72 -5.03
CA ARG A 183 -14.81 10.36 -4.11
C ARG A 183 -16.19 10.30 -4.77
N PRO A 184 -16.62 11.28 -5.57
CA PRO A 184 -17.94 11.21 -6.22
C PRO A 184 -18.06 10.01 -7.17
N LEU A 185 -16.95 9.60 -7.81
CA LEU A 185 -16.91 8.43 -8.69
C LEU A 185 -16.99 7.13 -7.88
N ILE A 186 -16.27 7.05 -6.75
CA ILE A 186 -16.36 5.92 -5.81
C ILE A 186 -17.78 5.76 -5.28
N GLU A 187 -18.43 6.85 -4.86
CA GLU A 187 -19.81 6.84 -4.35
C GLU A 187 -20.80 6.36 -5.41
N GLN A 188 -20.68 6.86 -6.64
CA GLN A 188 -21.48 6.41 -7.77
C GLN A 188 -21.26 4.93 -8.09
N PHE A 189 -19.99 4.48 -8.09
CA PHE A 189 -19.63 3.09 -8.29
C PHE A 189 -20.27 2.19 -7.23
N LEU A 190 -20.18 2.57 -5.97
CA LEU A 190 -20.76 1.83 -4.85
C LEU A 190 -22.30 1.82 -4.84
N ALA A 191 -22.94 2.81 -5.48
CA ALA A 191 -24.40 2.88 -5.64
C ALA A 191 -24.91 2.04 -6.82
N ARG A 192 -24.04 1.64 -7.76
CA ARG A 192 -24.41 0.76 -8.87
C ARG A 192 -24.76 -0.65 -8.37
N GLN A 193 -25.66 -1.30 -9.08
CA GLN A 193 -25.87 -2.73 -8.92
C GLN A 193 -24.81 -3.49 -9.72
N HIS A 194 -24.01 -4.29 -9.02
CA HIS A 194 -23.00 -5.15 -9.63
C HIS A 194 -23.52 -6.58 -9.74
N PRO A 195 -23.18 -7.32 -10.83
CA PRO A 195 -23.50 -8.75 -10.91
C PRO A 195 -22.92 -9.51 -9.68
N ALA A 196 -23.67 -10.46 -9.17
CA ALA A 196 -23.28 -11.19 -7.96
C ALA A 196 -21.99 -12.04 -8.12
N ASP A 197 -21.69 -12.41 -9.34
CA ASP A 197 -20.53 -13.20 -9.77
C ASP A 197 -19.39 -12.36 -10.36
N PHE A 198 -19.50 -11.01 -10.34
CA PHE A 198 -18.49 -10.12 -10.90
C PHE A 198 -17.18 -10.18 -10.13
N TYR A 199 -16.08 -10.22 -10.85
CA TYR A 199 -14.71 -10.00 -10.40
C TYR A 199 -13.83 -9.56 -11.58
N GLY A 200 -12.58 -9.18 -11.31
CA GLY A 200 -11.64 -8.72 -12.33
C GLY A 200 -11.36 -7.24 -12.23
N HIS A 201 -11.12 -6.59 -13.35
CA HIS A 201 -10.95 -5.14 -13.44
C HIS A 201 -12.30 -4.43 -13.36
N ALA A 202 -12.36 -3.36 -12.59
CA ALA A 202 -13.50 -2.46 -12.51
C ALA A 202 -13.02 -1.01 -12.61
N GLU A 203 -13.89 -0.13 -13.11
CA GLU A 203 -13.64 1.31 -13.25
C GLU A 203 -14.79 2.09 -12.61
N TRP A 204 -14.44 3.29 -12.08
CA TRP A 204 -15.44 4.21 -11.50
C TRP A 204 -16.52 4.66 -12.48
#